data_623b5c02dfd0ba59e9efe64c8fc8f167
#
_entry.id   623b5c02dfd0ba59e9efe64c8fc8f167
#
_cell.length_a   1.000
_cell.length_b   1.000
_cell.length_c   1.000
_cell.angle_alpha   90.00
_cell.angle_beta   90.00
_cell.angle_gamma   90.00
#
_symmetry.space_group_name_H-M   'P 1'
#
loop_
_entity.id
_entity.type
_entity.pdbx_description
1 polymer ?
#
loop_
_entity_poly.entity_id
_entity_poly.type
_entity_poly.pdbx_seq_one_letter_code
_entity_poly.pdbx_strand_id
1 'polypeptide(L)'
;MNLSDLKRNAYMLRGSDAKRGYMRWWHSFQGICPTTQETRTFFVEYSILNPALGTSQPILGQHPYYKRHGLKPSYLCIKAGVFPEPGDSGLQLQAYYPLTSLQVAQDPFYMQFEDCVYSENRISGSIDISDEVARHRSLMTDAGSFIWDLEVHKAVACHTGYIANAFFTAVHALGSFWHGEGIRTFFRGTV
;
A
#
# COMPACT_ATOMS: atom_id res chain seq x y z
N MET A 1 -16.11 -11.63 15.73
CA MET A 1 -15.04 -10.68 15.38
C MET A 1 -15.14 -9.52 16.34
N ASN A 2 -14.05 -9.17 17.01
CA ASN A 2 -14.09 -8.14 18.06
C ASN A 2 -14.05 -6.75 17.37
N LEU A 3 -14.83 -5.77 17.83
CA LEU A 3 -14.84 -4.40 17.28
C LEU A 3 -13.44 -3.75 17.23
N SER A 4 -12.54 -4.16 18.13
CA SER A 4 -11.14 -3.74 18.12
C SER A 4 -10.36 -4.22 16.88
N ASP A 5 -10.75 -5.34 16.28
CA ASP A 5 -10.05 -5.92 15.12
C ASP A 5 -10.46 -5.21 13.81
N LEU A 6 -11.67 -4.66 13.76
CA LEU A 6 -12.16 -3.86 12.64
C LEU A 6 -11.43 -2.51 12.52
N LYS A 7 -11.02 -1.92 13.65
CA LYS A 7 -10.35 -0.62 13.69
C LYS A 7 -8.86 -0.67 13.29
N ARG A 8 -8.27 -1.86 13.23
CA ARG A 8 -6.83 -2.03 12.96
C ARG A 8 -6.43 -1.74 11.53
N ASN A 9 -7.33 -1.88 10.57
CA ASN A 9 -7.09 -1.48 9.18
C ASN A 9 -7.60 -0.08 8.87
N ALA A 10 -8.04 0.67 9.87
CA ALA A 10 -8.62 1.99 9.70
C ALA A 10 -7.61 2.99 9.10
N TYR A 11 -8.13 3.95 8.37
CA TYR A 11 -7.39 5.12 7.93
C TYR A 11 -7.10 6.04 9.12
N MET A 12 -5.82 6.21 9.46
CA MET A 12 -5.41 6.89 10.70
C MET A 12 -4.87 8.31 10.48
N LEU A 13 -4.56 8.70 9.24
CA LEU A 13 -3.97 10.01 8.96
C LEU A 13 -5.02 11.12 9.09
N ARG A 14 -5.03 11.81 10.22
CA ARG A 14 -5.99 12.89 10.55
C ARG A 14 -5.26 14.12 11.08
N GLY A 15 -5.86 15.28 10.94
CA GLY A 15 -5.34 16.52 11.49
C GLY A 15 -3.92 16.86 11.02
N SER A 16 -3.00 17.03 11.96
CA SER A 16 -1.58 17.30 11.69
C SER A 16 -0.88 16.16 10.97
N ASP A 17 -1.26 14.91 11.26
CA ASP A 17 -0.64 13.71 10.70
C ASP A 17 -0.96 13.56 9.23
N ALA A 18 -2.13 14.01 8.78
CA ALA A 18 -2.49 14.06 7.38
C ALA A 18 -1.58 14.99 6.54
N LYS A 19 -0.89 15.95 7.18
CA LYS A 19 0.05 16.88 6.50
C LYS A 19 1.49 16.36 6.44
N ARG A 20 1.83 15.38 7.27
CA ARG A 20 3.20 14.86 7.42
C ARG A 20 3.23 13.34 7.64
N GLY A 21 2.12 12.67 7.37
CA GLY A 21 1.96 11.27 7.67
C GLY A 21 2.16 10.37 6.45
N TYR A 22 2.60 9.18 6.75
CA TYR A 22 2.70 8.07 5.83
C TYR A 22 1.90 6.89 6.39
N MET A 23 1.12 6.27 5.54
CA MET A 23 0.36 5.08 5.89
C MET A 23 0.55 4.02 4.83
N ARG A 24 0.69 2.76 5.24
CA ARG A 24 0.96 1.65 4.35
C ARG A 24 0.21 0.41 4.79
N TRP A 25 -0.40 -0.26 3.84
CA TRP A 25 -0.96 -1.60 3.98
C TRP A 25 -0.20 -2.53 3.04
N TRP A 26 0.40 -3.54 3.60
CA TRP A 26 1.19 -4.52 2.89
C TRP A 26 0.56 -5.91 3.03
N HIS A 27 0.37 -6.56 1.92
CA HIS A 27 -0.13 -7.92 1.84
C HIS A 27 0.82 -8.76 0.99
N SER A 28 1.21 -9.93 1.52
CA SER A 28 1.91 -10.95 0.74
C SER A 28 1.16 -12.27 0.89
N PHE A 29 1.08 -13.02 -0.18
CA PHE A 29 0.32 -14.26 -0.25
C PHE A 29 0.92 -15.21 -1.27
N GLN A 30 0.62 -16.50 -1.11
CA GLN A 30 1.01 -17.54 -2.07
C GLN A 30 -0.19 -17.86 -2.95
N GLY A 31 0.03 -17.94 -4.24
CA GLY A 31 -0.91 -18.42 -5.24
C GLY A 31 -0.36 -19.63 -5.97
N ILE A 32 -1.25 -20.48 -6.42
CA ILE A 32 -0.92 -21.66 -7.22
C ILE A 32 -1.49 -21.45 -8.62
N CYS A 33 -0.63 -21.54 -9.64
CA CYS A 33 -1.08 -21.49 -11.01
C CYS A 33 -1.94 -22.74 -11.32
N PRO A 34 -3.18 -22.58 -11.76
CA PRO A 34 -4.06 -23.73 -11.99
C PRO A 34 -3.58 -24.63 -13.15
N THR A 35 -2.79 -24.09 -14.07
CA THR A 35 -2.29 -24.81 -15.25
C THR A 35 -0.98 -25.55 -14.97
N THR A 36 0.01 -24.85 -14.38
CA THR A 36 1.36 -25.42 -14.15
C THR A 36 1.51 -26.03 -12.76
N GLN A 37 0.60 -25.75 -11.84
CA GLN A 37 0.67 -26.11 -10.41
C GLN A 37 1.88 -25.49 -9.69
N GLU A 38 2.54 -24.51 -10.29
CA GLU A 38 3.61 -23.76 -9.66
C GLU A 38 3.07 -22.83 -8.59
N THR A 39 3.74 -22.81 -7.46
CA THR A 39 3.43 -21.87 -6.37
C THR A 39 4.32 -20.65 -6.50
N ARG A 40 3.71 -19.46 -6.50
CA ARG A 40 4.41 -18.18 -6.53
C ARG A 40 4.00 -17.32 -5.36
N THR A 41 4.91 -16.48 -4.90
CA THR A 41 4.62 -15.50 -3.84
C THR A 41 4.36 -14.15 -4.47
N PHE A 42 3.17 -13.62 -4.23
CA PHE A 42 2.68 -12.33 -4.72
C PHE A 42 2.65 -11.30 -3.59
N PHE A 43 2.59 -10.03 -3.97
CA PHE A 43 2.36 -8.95 -3.02
C PHE A 43 1.50 -7.84 -3.61
N VAL A 44 0.76 -7.16 -2.74
CA VAL A 44 0.06 -5.91 -3.03
C VAL A 44 0.29 -4.96 -1.86
N GLU A 45 0.72 -3.74 -2.17
CA GLU A 45 0.94 -2.67 -1.20
C GLU A 45 0.15 -1.44 -1.61
N TYR A 46 -0.59 -0.88 -0.67
CA TYR A 46 -1.20 0.44 -0.79
C TYR A 46 -0.46 1.39 0.13
N SER A 47 -0.10 2.56 -0.35
CA SER A 47 0.52 3.57 0.49
C SER A 47 0.04 4.97 0.18
N ILE A 48 -0.04 5.79 1.22
CA ILE A 48 -0.52 7.16 1.18
C ILE A 48 0.51 8.04 1.87
N LEU A 49 0.89 9.13 1.22
CA LEU A 49 1.83 10.10 1.77
C LEU A 49 1.22 11.50 1.74
N ASN A 50 1.20 12.15 2.91
CA ASN A 50 0.77 13.53 3.12
C ASN A 50 -0.62 13.86 2.49
N PRO A 51 -1.67 13.12 2.81
CA PRO A 51 -2.97 13.23 2.13
C PRO A 51 -3.63 14.60 2.26
N ALA A 52 -3.38 15.36 3.32
CA ALA A 52 -3.97 16.70 3.48
C ALA A 52 -3.44 17.75 2.52
N LEU A 53 -2.42 17.44 1.71
CA LEU A 53 -1.97 18.35 0.66
C LEU A 53 -2.89 18.38 -0.56
N GLY A 54 -3.72 17.33 -0.73
CA GLY A 54 -4.81 17.29 -1.71
C GLY A 54 -4.39 17.61 -3.15
N THR A 55 -3.24 17.12 -3.57
CA THR A 55 -2.68 17.48 -4.87
C THR A 55 -3.41 16.76 -6.01
N SER A 56 -3.61 17.47 -7.12
CA SER A 56 -4.21 16.94 -8.34
C SER A 56 -3.24 16.12 -9.21
N GLN A 57 -1.97 16.09 -8.81
CA GLN A 57 -0.92 15.27 -9.42
C GLN A 57 -0.04 14.69 -8.32
N PRO A 58 0.52 13.48 -8.49
CA PRO A 58 1.49 12.93 -7.56
C PRO A 58 2.74 13.78 -7.51
N ILE A 59 3.17 14.18 -6.31
CA ILE A 59 4.43 14.89 -6.08
C ILE A 59 5.44 13.90 -5.54
N LEU A 60 6.40 13.50 -6.36
CA LEU A 60 7.44 12.54 -5.98
C LEU A 60 8.69 13.31 -5.49
N GLY A 61 9.10 13.02 -4.26
CA GLY A 61 10.19 13.75 -3.59
C GLY A 61 11.55 13.64 -4.27
N GLN A 62 11.77 12.55 -5.01
CA GLN A 62 13.00 12.33 -5.78
C GLN A 62 13.04 13.11 -7.10
N HIS A 63 11.91 13.60 -7.61
CA HIS A 63 11.84 14.30 -8.87
C HIS A 63 12.54 15.68 -8.78
N PRO A 64 13.53 16.01 -9.64
CA PRO A 64 14.35 17.21 -9.51
C PRO A 64 13.54 18.51 -9.52
N TYR A 65 12.47 18.58 -10.29
CA TYR A 65 11.58 19.74 -10.34
C TYR A 65 10.95 20.02 -8.96
N TYR A 66 10.31 19.02 -8.35
CA TYR A 66 9.62 19.18 -7.07
C TYR A 66 10.59 19.52 -5.94
N LYS A 67 11.77 18.87 -5.96
CA LYS A 67 12.85 19.16 -4.99
C LYS A 67 13.33 20.60 -5.06
N ARG A 68 13.56 21.11 -6.27
CA ARG A 68 14.01 22.52 -6.47
C ARG A 68 12.98 23.54 -6.02
N HIS A 69 11.68 23.23 -6.14
CA HIS A 69 10.60 24.13 -5.76
C HIS A 69 10.15 23.93 -4.31
N GLY A 70 10.83 23.09 -3.52
CA GLY A 70 10.51 22.83 -2.11
C GLY A 70 9.13 22.18 -1.91
N LEU A 71 8.59 21.54 -2.94
CA LEU A 71 7.29 20.86 -2.84
C LEU A 71 7.43 19.59 -2.01
N LYS A 72 6.54 19.43 -1.05
CA LYS A 72 6.50 18.22 -0.23
C LYS A 72 5.95 17.05 -1.03
N PRO A 73 6.54 15.85 -0.91
CA PRO A 73 6.01 14.64 -1.52
C PRO A 73 4.57 14.39 -1.06
N SER A 74 3.71 14.04 -2.01
CA SER A 74 2.28 13.84 -1.74
C SER A 74 1.69 12.97 -2.83
N TYR A 75 1.24 11.76 -2.50
CA TYR A 75 0.73 10.81 -3.47
C TYR A 75 -0.01 9.65 -2.81
N LEU A 76 -0.80 8.97 -3.61
CA LEU A 76 -1.17 7.57 -3.42
C LEU A 76 -0.22 6.71 -4.24
N CYS A 77 0.15 5.56 -3.75
CA CYS A 77 0.97 4.61 -4.48
C CYS A 77 0.42 3.20 -4.29
N ILE A 78 0.32 2.47 -5.38
CA ILE A 78 0.16 1.03 -5.36
C ILE A 78 1.45 0.39 -5.84
N LYS A 79 1.85 -0.66 -5.15
CA LYS A 79 2.85 -1.61 -5.64
C LYS A 79 2.22 -2.98 -5.67
N ALA A 80 2.44 -3.72 -6.75
CA ALA A 80 1.99 -5.10 -6.85
C ALA A 80 2.98 -5.89 -7.68
N GLY A 81 2.99 -7.21 -7.50
CA GLY A 81 3.87 -8.05 -8.29
C GLY A 81 4.12 -9.42 -7.70
N VAL A 82 5.21 -10.00 -8.18
CA VAL A 82 5.65 -11.36 -7.85
C VAL A 82 7.06 -11.29 -7.30
N PHE A 83 7.30 -11.92 -6.16
CA PHE A 83 8.65 -12.03 -5.62
C PHE A 83 9.57 -12.84 -6.54
N PRO A 84 10.86 -12.46 -6.64
CA PRO A 84 11.83 -13.22 -7.40
C PRO A 84 12.04 -14.62 -6.80
N GLU A 85 12.27 -15.59 -7.67
CA GLU A 85 12.66 -16.94 -7.32
C GLU A 85 14.00 -17.29 -7.98
N PRO A 86 14.71 -18.36 -7.56
CA PRO A 86 15.95 -18.76 -8.21
C PRO A 86 15.78 -18.95 -9.71
N GLY A 87 16.45 -18.10 -10.51
CA GLY A 87 16.38 -18.11 -11.98
C GLY A 87 15.32 -17.19 -12.60
N ASP A 88 14.55 -16.46 -11.77
CA ASP A 88 13.54 -15.49 -12.20
C ASP A 88 13.71 -14.16 -11.46
N SER A 89 13.63 -13.04 -12.16
CA SER A 89 13.74 -11.69 -11.59
C SER A 89 12.51 -11.24 -10.81
N GLY A 90 11.39 -11.97 -10.91
CA GLY A 90 10.11 -11.51 -10.41
C GLY A 90 9.53 -10.34 -11.24
N LEU A 91 8.52 -9.69 -10.68
CA LEU A 91 7.87 -8.51 -11.26
C LEU A 91 7.55 -7.53 -10.15
N GLN A 92 7.93 -6.25 -10.31
CA GLN A 92 7.52 -5.19 -9.39
C GLN A 92 6.92 -4.03 -10.18
N LEU A 93 5.62 -3.90 -10.15
CA LEU A 93 4.89 -2.77 -10.70
C LEU A 93 4.62 -1.73 -9.63
N GLN A 94 4.77 -0.44 -9.98
CA GLN A 94 4.51 0.67 -9.08
C GLN A 94 3.85 1.81 -9.82
N ALA A 95 2.66 2.19 -9.38
CA ALA A 95 1.89 3.31 -9.92
C ALA A 95 1.63 4.37 -8.86
N TYR A 96 1.64 5.64 -9.27
CA TYR A 96 1.35 6.79 -8.42
C TYR A 96 0.10 7.51 -8.90
N TYR A 97 -0.75 7.88 -7.95
CA TYR A 97 -2.04 8.52 -8.20
C TYR A 97 -2.18 9.82 -7.43
N PRO A 98 -2.99 10.76 -7.94
CA PRO A 98 -3.27 12.00 -7.23
C PRO A 98 -4.12 11.74 -5.98
N LEU A 99 -3.90 12.52 -4.94
CA LEU A 99 -4.70 12.43 -3.70
C LEU A 99 -6.16 12.81 -3.89
N THR A 100 -6.47 13.56 -4.94
CA THR A 100 -7.86 13.95 -5.28
C THR A 100 -8.72 12.78 -5.74
N SER A 101 -8.12 11.66 -6.17
CA SER A 101 -8.84 10.44 -6.53
C SER A 101 -9.20 9.56 -5.33
N LEU A 102 -8.64 9.85 -4.14
CA LEU A 102 -8.85 9.05 -2.94
C LEU A 102 -10.25 9.25 -2.34
N GLN A 103 -10.98 8.15 -2.19
CA GLN A 103 -12.20 8.07 -1.41
C GLN A 103 -11.96 7.16 -0.21
N VAL A 104 -12.33 7.62 1.00
CA VAL A 104 -12.17 6.85 2.23
C VAL A 104 -13.46 6.90 3.04
N ALA A 105 -13.97 5.73 3.43
CA ALA A 105 -14.98 5.56 4.47
C ALA A 105 -14.35 4.85 5.68
N GLN A 106 -14.86 5.11 6.88
CA GLN A 106 -14.27 4.64 8.14
C GLN A 106 -15.05 3.52 8.83
N ASP A 107 -16.33 3.43 8.56
CA ASP A 107 -17.22 2.46 9.22
C ASP A 107 -18.32 2.00 8.26
N PRO A 108 -18.16 0.84 7.63
CA PRO A 108 -16.96 -0.02 7.61
C PRO A 108 -15.78 0.64 6.87
N PHE A 109 -14.56 0.17 7.16
CA PHE A 109 -13.39 0.68 6.45
C PHE A 109 -13.44 0.34 4.96
N TYR A 110 -13.27 1.38 4.15
CA TYR A 110 -13.26 1.29 2.70
C TYR A 110 -12.37 2.40 2.14
N MET A 111 -11.51 2.04 1.21
CA MET A 111 -10.66 2.96 0.48
C MET A 111 -10.74 2.61 -1.01
N GLN A 112 -10.95 3.62 -1.83
CA GLN A 112 -10.97 3.48 -3.29
C GLN A 112 -10.20 4.60 -3.94
N PHE A 113 -9.49 4.29 -4.99
CA PHE A 113 -8.92 5.23 -5.94
C PHE A 113 -8.72 4.50 -7.28
N GLU A 114 -9.15 5.15 -8.36
CA GLU A 114 -9.28 4.54 -9.69
C GLU A 114 -10.11 3.24 -9.59
N ASP A 115 -9.62 2.14 -10.15
CA ASP A 115 -10.23 0.81 -10.08
C ASP A 115 -9.81 -0.01 -8.85
N CYS A 116 -8.94 0.56 -8.00
CA CYS A 116 -8.40 -0.13 -6.86
C CYS A 116 -9.23 0.07 -5.61
N VAL A 117 -9.60 -1.04 -4.99
CA VAL A 117 -10.41 -1.09 -3.77
C VAL A 117 -9.64 -1.81 -2.67
N TYR A 118 -9.65 -1.22 -1.48
CA TYR A 118 -9.20 -1.86 -0.26
C TYR A 118 -10.26 -1.71 0.83
N SER A 119 -10.77 -2.82 1.31
CA SER A 119 -11.81 -2.85 2.34
C SER A 119 -11.53 -3.91 3.40
N GLU A 120 -12.41 -4.03 4.38
CA GLU A 120 -12.32 -5.01 5.46
C GLU A 120 -12.21 -6.46 4.98
N ASN A 121 -12.86 -6.77 3.87
CA ASN A 121 -13.05 -8.15 3.39
C ASN A 121 -12.66 -8.36 1.93
N ARG A 122 -12.18 -7.32 1.22
CA ARG A 122 -11.78 -7.44 -0.19
C ARG A 122 -10.65 -6.49 -0.52
N ILE A 123 -9.72 -6.98 -1.34
CA ILE A 123 -8.68 -6.21 -1.99
C ILE A 123 -8.74 -6.51 -3.47
N SER A 124 -9.00 -5.51 -4.30
CA SER A 124 -9.06 -5.70 -5.75
C SER A 124 -8.49 -4.50 -6.49
N GLY A 125 -8.06 -4.71 -7.72
CA GLY A 125 -7.58 -3.65 -8.58
C GLY A 125 -6.72 -4.16 -9.72
N SER A 126 -6.14 -3.21 -10.44
CA SER A 126 -5.20 -3.48 -11.52
C SER A 126 -4.06 -2.44 -11.55
N ILE A 127 -2.92 -2.85 -12.07
CA ILE A 127 -1.82 -1.96 -12.48
C ILE A 127 -1.42 -2.38 -13.89
N ASP A 128 -1.32 -1.40 -14.77
CA ASP A 128 -0.78 -1.57 -16.11
C ASP A 128 0.30 -0.50 -16.37
N ILE A 129 1.53 -0.94 -16.57
CA ILE A 129 2.69 -0.09 -16.77
C ILE A 129 3.29 -0.36 -18.14
N SER A 130 3.22 0.64 -19.01
CA SER A 130 3.85 0.55 -20.33
C SER A 130 5.38 0.61 -20.25
N ASP A 131 6.05 0.09 -21.27
CA ASP A 131 7.52 0.20 -21.41
C ASP A 131 8.01 1.65 -21.39
N GLU A 132 7.23 2.59 -21.89
CA GLU A 132 7.57 4.00 -21.87
C GLU A 132 7.61 4.54 -20.44
N VAL A 133 6.62 4.22 -19.63
CA VAL A 133 6.54 4.61 -18.20
C VAL A 133 7.66 3.95 -17.41
N ALA A 134 7.94 2.68 -17.63
CA ALA A 134 8.99 1.93 -16.92
C ALA A 134 10.40 2.50 -17.17
N ARG A 135 10.66 3.10 -18.34
CA ARG A 135 11.94 3.77 -18.64
C ARG A 135 12.22 5.00 -17.77
N HIS A 136 11.20 5.56 -17.12
CA HIS A 136 11.39 6.65 -16.17
C HIS A 136 11.95 6.12 -14.85
N ARG A 137 13.27 6.09 -14.71
CA ARG A 137 13.98 5.55 -13.53
C ARG A 137 13.49 6.10 -12.19
N SER A 138 12.92 7.30 -12.16
CA SER A 138 12.34 7.89 -10.95
C SER A 138 11.11 7.18 -10.45
N LEU A 139 10.44 6.36 -11.26
CA LEU A 139 9.24 5.62 -10.88
C LEU A 139 9.56 4.26 -10.27
N MET A 140 10.77 3.71 -10.52
CA MET A 140 11.24 2.42 -9.96
C MET A 140 10.23 1.29 -10.16
N THR A 141 9.75 1.13 -11.39
CA THR A 141 8.74 0.15 -11.78
C THR A 141 9.21 -0.66 -12.97
N ASP A 142 8.81 -1.91 -13.04
CA ASP A 142 8.89 -2.71 -14.27
C ASP A 142 7.73 -2.36 -15.21
N ALA A 143 7.80 -2.82 -16.45
CA ALA A 143 6.68 -2.83 -17.37
C ALA A 143 5.88 -4.11 -17.24
N GLY A 144 4.57 -4.04 -17.41
CA GLY A 144 3.68 -5.20 -17.37
C GLY A 144 2.33 -4.87 -16.75
N SER A 145 1.50 -5.89 -16.64
CA SER A 145 0.16 -5.79 -16.05
C SER A 145 0.02 -6.76 -14.88
N PHE A 146 -0.68 -6.33 -13.84
CA PHE A 146 -1.02 -7.16 -12.70
C PHE A 146 -2.44 -6.84 -12.24
N ILE A 147 -3.29 -7.87 -12.16
CA ILE A 147 -4.69 -7.75 -11.74
C ILE A 147 -4.89 -8.66 -10.53
N TRP A 148 -5.63 -8.17 -9.54
CA TRP A 148 -5.96 -8.97 -8.36
C TRP A 148 -7.40 -8.74 -7.92
N ASP A 149 -8.02 -9.81 -7.41
CA ASP A 149 -9.32 -9.77 -6.77
C ASP A 149 -9.36 -10.81 -5.65
N LEU A 150 -9.20 -10.35 -4.42
CA LEU A 150 -8.96 -11.19 -3.26
C LEU A 150 -9.99 -10.91 -2.16
N GLU A 151 -10.68 -11.95 -1.72
CA GLU A 151 -11.41 -11.92 -0.46
C GLU A 151 -10.44 -12.05 0.72
N VAL A 152 -10.66 -11.25 1.75
CA VAL A 152 -9.81 -11.20 2.94
C VAL A 152 -10.52 -11.84 4.12
N HIS A 153 -9.98 -12.96 4.61
CA HIS A 153 -10.48 -13.66 5.78
C HIS A 153 -9.51 -13.49 6.96
N LYS A 154 -9.84 -12.59 7.87
CA LYS A 154 -9.02 -12.30 9.06
C LYS A 154 -9.18 -13.42 10.08
N ALA A 155 -8.12 -14.20 10.33
CA ALA A 155 -8.14 -15.31 11.27
C ALA A 155 -7.63 -14.93 12.65
N VAL A 156 -6.48 -14.28 12.73
CA VAL A 156 -5.80 -13.92 13.98
C VAL A 156 -5.16 -12.55 13.86
N ALA A 157 -5.41 -11.69 14.84
CA ALA A 157 -4.67 -10.45 14.96
C ALA A 157 -3.36 -10.71 15.72
N CYS A 158 -2.24 -10.30 15.15
CA CYS A 158 -0.93 -10.34 15.77
C CYS A 158 -0.47 -8.92 16.08
N HIS A 159 -0.11 -8.67 17.33
CA HIS A 159 0.56 -7.43 17.68
C HIS A 159 2.06 -7.56 17.41
N THR A 160 2.56 -6.82 16.44
CA THR A 160 3.98 -6.83 16.05
C THR A 160 4.78 -5.74 16.76
N GLY A 161 4.21 -5.06 17.75
CA GLY A 161 4.71 -3.80 18.23
C GLY A 161 5.30 -3.74 19.66
N TYR A 162 5.56 -4.85 20.34
CA TYR A 162 5.91 -4.78 21.78
C TYR A 162 7.36 -4.37 22.12
N ILE A 163 8.31 -4.52 21.25
CA ILE A 163 9.66 -3.95 21.46
C ILE A 163 9.63 -2.42 21.32
N ALA A 164 8.58 -1.94 20.83
CA ALA A 164 8.41 -0.62 20.31
C ALA A 164 7.91 0.41 21.31
N ASN A 165 7.16 0.06 22.35
CA ASN A 165 6.47 1.10 23.11
C ASN A 165 7.41 2.12 23.76
N ALA A 166 8.54 1.73 24.34
CA ALA A 166 9.50 2.68 24.91
C ALA A 166 10.29 3.43 23.81
N PHE A 167 10.69 2.75 22.76
CA PHE A 167 11.39 3.35 21.61
C PHE A 167 10.47 4.28 20.84
N PHE A 168 9.22 3.89 20.60
CA PHE A 168 8.23 4.71 19.91
C PHE A 168 7.73 5.88 20.74
N THR A 169 7.65 5.76 22.05
CA THR A 169 7.38 6.90 22.93
C THR A 169 8.48 7.95 22.81
N ALA A 170 9.75 7.52 22.76
CA ALA A 170 10.88 8.43 22.55
C ALA A 170 10.86 9.05 21.14
N VAL A 171 10.55 8.28 20.10
CA VAL A 171 10.44 8.77 18.71
C VAL A 171 9.21 9.66 18.52
N HIS A 172 8.11 9.39 19.23
CA HIS A 172 6.94 10.27 19.27
C HIS A 172 7.26 11.63 19.90
N ALA A 173 8.06 11.65 20.97
CA ALA A 173 8.53 12.89 21.57
C ALA A 173 9.41 13.72 20.62
N LEU A 174 10.03 13.08 19.62
CA LEU A 174 10.77 13.74 18.52
C LEU A 174 9.88 14.13 17.31
N GLY A 175 8.56 13.94 17.43
CA GLY A 175 7.59 14.31 16.38
C GLY A 175 7.43 13.30 15.24
N SER A 176 7.92 12.08 15.41
CA SER A 176 7.70 10.97 14.51
C SER A 176 6.86 9.88 15.18
N PHE A 177 5.79 9.47 14.54
CA PHE A 177 4.93 8.40 15.05
C PHE A 177 5.03 7.19 14.12
N TRP A 178 5.19 6.01 14.71
CA TRP A 178 5.18 4.74 14.01
C TRP A 178 4.26 3.76 14.72
N HIS A 179 3.30 3.23 14.02
CA HIS A 179 2.41 2.19 14.52
C HIS A 179 2.44 1.02 13.55
N GLY A 180 2.76 -0.17 14.03
CA GLY A 180 2.81 -1.38 13.23
C GLY A 180 1.91 -2.46 13.84
N GLU A 181 1.00 -2.97 13.06
CA GLU A 181 0.18 -4.12 13.40
C GLU A 181 0.29 -5.19 12.32
N GLY A 182 0.37 -6.44 12.71
CA GLY A 182 0.28 -7.58 11.83
C GLY A 182 -1.04 -8.31 12.03
N ILE A 183 -1.68 -8.65 10.95
CA ILE A 183 -2.88 -9.48 10.95
C ILE A 183 -2.58 -10.70 10.10
N ARG A 184 -2.72 -11.90 10.66
CA ARG A 184 -2.70 -13.11 9.87
C ARG A 184 -4.03 -13.22 9.14
N THR A 185 -4.00 -13.14 7.83
CA THR A 185 -5.16 -13.21 6.97
C THR A 185 -5.06 -14.41 6.03
N PHE A 186 -6.20 -14.95 5.65
CA PHE A 186 -6.30 -15.86 4.51
C PHE A 186 -6.93 -15.10 3.35
N PHE A 187 -6.37 -15.30 2.17
CA PHE A 187 -6.89 -14.73 0.95
C PHE A 187 -7.52 -15.81 0.09
N ARG A 188 -8.62 -15.46 -0.55
CA ARG A 188 -9.26 -16.29 -1.57
C ARG A 188 -9.59 -15.40 -2.76
N GLY A 189 -9.12 -15.78 -3.93
CA GLY A 189 -9.36 -14.98 -5.14
C GLY A 189 -8.41 -15.35 -6.26
N THR A 190 -8.26 -14.41 -7.18
CA THR A 190 -7.40 -14.53 -8.36
C THR A 190 -6.38 -13.39 -8.42
N VAL A 191 -5.27 -13.68 -9.03
CA VAL A 191 -4.20 -12.74 -9.43
C VAL A 191 -3.74 -13.07 -10.83
#